data_f2ea058cd6989cf049f4773e78b279bf
#
_entry.id   f2ea058cd6989cf049f4773e78b279bf
#
_cell.length_a   1.000
_cell.length_b   1.000
_cell.length_c   1.000
_cell.angle_alpha   90.00
_cell.angle_beta   90.00
_cell.angle_gamma   90.00
#
_symmetry.space_group_name_H-M   'P 1'
#
loop_
_entity.id
_entity.type
_entity.pdbx_description
1 polymer ?
#
loop_
_entity_poly.entity_id
_entity_poly.type
_entity_poly.pdbx_seq_one_letter_code
_entity_poly.pdbx_strand_id
1 'polypeptide(L)'
;AGVLDIDASDKASRFIRFCDCFNIPLITFEDVPGFLPGYTQENNGIIRHGAKIVYAFAEATVPKLTVITRKAYGGAYIVMNSKQTGADVNFAYPSAEIAVMGADGAINILFRKADEATKTKELEAYKEKFATPYQAAELGFIDEIILPKQTRKRLIQALEMTENKMQTNPPKKHGNMPL
;
A
#
# COMPACT_ATOMS: atom_id res chain seq x y z
N ALA A 1 -5.26 -0.04 14.96
CA ALA A 1 -5.14 0.94 13.89
C ALA A 1 -4.03 0.52 12.93
N GLY A 2 -4.24 0.65 11.66
CA GLY A 2 -3.28 0.21 10.64
C GLY A 2 -2.19 1.24 10.30
N VAL A 3 -1.93 2.25 11.14
CA VAL A 3 -0.89 3.27 10.88
C VAL A 3 0.51 2.66 10.97
N LEU A 4 1.41 3.12 10.11
CA LEU A 4 2.81 2.76 10.13
C LEU A 4 3.59 3.74 11.02
N ASP A 5 4.22 3.23 12.06
CA ASP A 5 5.20 3.94 12.88
C ASP A 5 6.64 3.48 12.54
N ILE A 6 7.62 4.00 13.26
CA ILE A 6 9.03 3.67 13.07
C ILE A 6 9.27 2.19 13.31
N ASP A 7 8.76 1.63 14.40
CA ASP A 7 9.00 0.24 14.78
C ASP A 7 8.33 -0.73 13.79
N ALA A 8 7.12 -0.42 13.36
CA ALA A 8 6.43 -1.18 12.32
C ALA A 8 7.19 -1.14 10.99
N SER A 9 7.75 0.02 10.63
CA SER A 9 8.53 0.19 9.41
C SER A 9 9.82 -0.64 9.43
N ASP A 10 10.55 -0.61 10.53
CA ASP A 10 11.78 -1.39 10.71
C ASP A 10 11.50 -2.90 10.75
N LYS A 11 10.46 -3.31 11.46
CA LYS A 11 10.03 -4.71 11.52
C LYS A 11 9.61 -5.22 10.14
N ALA A 12 8.78 -4.47 9.42
CA ALA A 12 8.30 -4.85 8.09
C ALA A 12 9.46 -4.99 7.10
N SER A 13 10.34 -3.99 7.01
CA SER A 13 11.47 -4.02 6.08
C SER A 13 12.42 -5.19 6.34
N ARG A 14 12.69 -5.49 7.61
CA ARG A 14 13.49 -6.66 7.99
C ARG A 14 12.83 -7.98 7.62
N PHE A 15 11.52 -8.10 7.84
CA PHE A 15 10.75 -9.29 7.50
C PHE A 15 10.70 -9.54 5.99
N ILE A 16 10.45 -8.50 5.20
CA ILE A 16 10.43 -8.57 3.73
C ILE A 16 11.78 -9.09 3.21
N ARG A 17 12.89 -8.52 3.67
CA ARG A 17 14.23 -8.95 3.26
C ARG A 17 14.56 -10.38 3.71
N PHE A 18 14.08 -10.77 4.87
CA PHE A 18 14.22 -12.16 5.33
C PHE A 18 13.47 -13.12 4.38
N CYS A 19 12.22 -12.83 4.04
CA CYS A 19 11.45 -13.65 3.12
C CYS A 19 12.10 -13.74 1.74
N ASP A 20 12.55 -12.60 1.20
CA ASP A 20 13.24 -12.57 -0.10
C ASP A 20 14.54 -13.40 -0.08
N CYS A 21 15.32 -13.31 1.00
CA CYS A 21 16.56 -14.08 1.18
C CYS A 21 16.34 -15.61 1.13
N PHE A 22 15.18 -16.08 1.57
CA PHE A 22 14.85 -17.50 1.63
C PHE A 22 13.83 -17.93 0.56
N ASN A 23 13.58 -17.12 -0.46
CA ASN A 23 12.62 -17.39 -1.53
C ASN A 23 11.19 -17.66 -1.03
N ILE A 24 10.77 -16.96 0.01
CA ILE A 24 9.41 -17.06 0.57
C ILE A 24 8.54 -15.98 -0.07
N PRO A 25 7.43 -16.34 -0.76
CA PRO A 25 6.50 -15.36 -1.32
C PRO A 25 5.91 -14.42 -0.27
N LEU A 26 5.66 -13.17 -0.65
CA LEU A 26 5.13 -12.14 0.22
C LEU A 26 3.64 -11.89 -0.09
N ILE A 27 2.80 -11.98 0.92
CA ILE A 27 1.39 -11.62 0.85
C ILE A 27 1.13 -10.48 1.82
N THR A 28 0.67 -9.34 1.31
CA THR A 28 0.35 -8.15 2.08
C THR A 28 -1.16 -7.99 2.19
N PHE A 29 -1.68 -7.92 3.41
CA PHE A 29 -3.05 -7.47 3.67
C PHE A 29 -3.01 -6.02 4.10
N GLU A 30 -3.63 -5.15 3.31
CA GLU A 30 -3.50 -3.71 3.48
C GLU A 30 -4.78 -3.07 4.01
N ASP A 31 -4.65 -2.37 5.14
CA ASP A 31 -5.62 -1.46 5.73
C ASP A 31 -4.86 -0.35 6.44
N VAL A 32 -4.37 0.62 5.67
CA VAL A 32 -3.46 1.66 6.17
C VAL A 32 -3.93 3.07 5.80
N PRO A 33 -4.24 3.92 6.78
CA PRO A 33 -4.63 5.31 6.54
C PRO A 33 -3.44 6.26 6.38
N GLY A 34 -2.22 5.82 6.71
CA GLY A 34 -1.02 6.66 6.62
C GLY A 34 0.09 6.21 7.56
N PHE A 35 1.19 6.97 7.54
CA PHE A 35 2.20 6.93 8.57
C PHE A 35 1.71 7.66 9.82
N LEU A 36 2.19 7.24 11.00
CA LEU A 36 1.83 7.88 12.27
C LEU A 36 2.40 9.29 12.32
N PRO A 37 1.56 10.34 12.37
CA PRO A 37 2.02 11.72 12.49
C PRO A 37 2.45 12.03 13.92
N GLY A 38 3.17 13.12 14.08
CA GLY A 38 3.47 13.73 15.37
C GLY A 38 4.95 13.93 15.62
N TYR A 39 5.23 14.86 16.52
CA TYR A 39 6.56 15.36 16.83
C TYR A 39 7.59 14.25 17.07
N THR A 40 7.25 13.25 17.87
CA THR A 40 8.16 12.14 18.19
C THR A 40 8.51 11.31 16.96
N GLN A 41 7.52 10.96 16.14
CA GLN A 41 7.74 10.16 14.94
C GLN A 41 8.53 10.96 13.89
N GLU A 42 8.20 12.23 13.70
CA GLU A 42 8.85 13.08 12.71
C GLU A 42 10.32 13.36 13.09
N ASN A 43 10.60 13.72 14.34
CA ASN A 43 11.96 13.96 14.80
C ASN A 43 12.84 12.71 14.86
N ASN A 44 12.24 11.54 15.10
CA ASN A 44 12.96 10.27 15.10
C ASN A 44 13.08 9.66 13.69
N GLY A 45 12.62 10.36 12.65
CA GLY A 45 12.87 10.01 11.26
C GLY A 45 11.91 8.99 10.66
N ILE A 46 10.61 9.09 10.94
CA ILE A 46 9.57 8.23 10.35
C ILE A 46 9.68 8.13 8.81
N ILE A 47 10.03 9.21 8.12
CA ILE A 47 10.20 9.22 6.66
C ILE A 47 11.35 8.30 6.24
N ARG A 48 12.49 8.38 6.94
CA ARG A 48 13.66 7.53 6.68
C ARG A 48 13.35 6.05 6.96
N HIS A 49 12.69 5.76 8.08
CA HIS A 49 12.31 4.39 8.44
C HIS A 49 11.23 3.84 7.49
N GLY A 50 10.25 4.65 7.09
CA GLY A 50 9.26 4.27 6.08
C GLY A 50 9.89 3.99 4.71
N ALA A 51 10.93 4.72 4.33
CA ALA A 51 11.66 4.48 3.10
C ALA A 51 12.36 3.10 3.06
N LYS A 52 12.66 2.49 4.20
CA LYS A 52 13.19 1.12 4.27
C LYS A 52 12.19 0.09 3.71
N ILE A 53 10.89 0.28 3.94
CA ILE A 53 9.85 -0.61 3.41
C ILE A 53 9.81 -0.51 1.89
N VAL A 54 9.82 0.70 1.33
CA VAL A 54 9.87 0.94 -0.12
C VAL A 54 11.06 0.21 -0.73
N TYR A 55 12.24 0.43 -0.12
CA TYR A 55 13.47 -0.21 -0.59
C TYR A 55 13.36 -1.74 -0.56
N ALA A 56 12.87 -2.30 0.55
CA ALA A 56 12.76 -3.74 0.72
C ALA A 56 11.82 -4.39 -0.30
N PHE A 57 10.64 -3.80 -0.55
CA PHE A 57 9.71 -4.30 -1.57
C PHE A 57 10.23 -4.11 -2.99
N ALA A 58 10.87 -2.98 -3.29
CA ALA A 58 11.43 -2.73 -4.62
C ALA A 58 12.61 -3.66 -4.94
N GLU A 59 13.40 -4.04 -3.91
CA GLU A 59 14.53 -4.97 -4.05
C GLU A 59 14.09 -6.43 -4.11
N ALA A 60 13.00 -6.81 -3.44
CA ALA A 60 12.53 -8.19 -3.34
C ALA A 60 12.16 -8.77 -4.71
N THR A 61 12.67 -9.97 -4.98
CA THR A 61 12.53 -10.69 -6.25
C THR A 61 11.51 -11.83 -6.20
N VAL A 62 11.09 -12.22 -5.00
CA VAL A 62 10.05 -13.25 -4.78
C VAL A 62 8.67 -12.78 -5.26
N PRO A 63 7.71 -13.70 -5.46
CA PRO A 63 6.32 -13.33 -5.70
C PRO A 63 5.77 -12.40 -4.63
N LYS A 64 5.14 -11.30 -5.06
CA LYS A 64 4.61 -10.24 -4.21
C LYS A 64 3.14 -9.99 -4.51
N LEU A 65 2.27 -10.36 -3.59
CA LEU A 65 0.82 -10.23 -3.73
C LEU A 65 0.27 -9.25 -2.70
N THR A 66 -0.76 -8.49 -3.06
CA THR A 66 -1.42 -7.55 -2.14
C THR A 66 -2.93 -7.72 -2.18
N VAL A 67 -3.57 -7.63 -1.03
CA VAL A 67 -5.02 -7.54 -0.88
C VAL A 67 -5.36 -6.29 -0.07
N ILE A 68 -5.95 -5.30 -0.72
CA ILE A 68 -6.44 -4.09 -0.05
C ILE A 68 -7.80 -4.40 0.54
N THR A 69 -7.87 -4.44 1.87
CA THR A 69 -9.07 -4.86 2.59
C THR A 69 -9.98 -3.70 2.95
N ARG A 70 -9.44 -2.50 3.17
CA ARG A 70 -10.21 -1.31 3.50
C ARG A 70 -9.49 -0.04 3.04
N LYS A 71 -8.63 0.56 3.84
CA LYS A 71 -7.96 1.83 3.54
C LYS A 71 -6.59 1.61 2.93
N ALA A 72 -6.27 2.38 1.90
CA ALA A 72 -4.97 2.44 1.27
C ALA A 72 -4.70 3.89 0.86
N TYR A 73 -4.07 4.67 1.75
CA TYR A 73 -3.93 6.10 1.56
C TYR A 73 -2.47 6.55 1.43
N GLY A 74 -2.24 7.37 0.43
CA GLY A 74 -1.02 8.16 0.24
C GLY A 74 0.26 7.33 0.18
N GLY A 75 1.31 7.83 0.82
CA GLY A 75 2.61 7.17 0.85
C GLY A 75 2.60 5.82 1.54
N ALA A 76 1.75 5.61 2.54
CA ALA A 76 1.63 4.33 3.22
C ALA A 76 1.07 3.23 2.29
N TYR A 77 0.09 3.56 1.45
CA TYR A 77 -0.37 2.67 0.37
C TYR A 77 0.79 2.29 -0.56
N ILE A 78 1.55 3.27 -1.00
CA ILE A 78 2.65 3.03 -1.95
C ILE A 78 3.69 2.07 -1.37
N VAL A 79 4.08 2.26 -0.11
CA VAL A 79 5.15 1.46 0.50
C VAL A 79 4.73 0.02 0.84
N MET A 80 3.42 -0.24 0.96
CA MET A 80 2.89 -1.55 1.34
C MET A 80 2.65 -2.48 0.15
N ASN A 81 3.67 -2.66 -0.69
CA ASN A 81 3.64 -3.57 -1.83
C ASN A 81 2.60 -3.21 -2.90
N SER A 82 2.59 -1.94 -3.31
CA SER A 82 1.75 -1.48 -4.42
C SER A 82 2.31 -1.89 -5.79
N LYS A 83 1.52 -1.73 -6.84
CA LYS A 83 2.00 -1.86 -8.23
C LYS A 83 3.20 -0.97 -8.51
N GLN A 84 3.23 0.24 -7.94
CA GLN A 84 4.30 1.20 -8.11
C GLN A 84 5.64 0.70 -7.53
N THR A 85 5.62 -0.17 -6.52
CA THR A 85 6.81 -0.81 -5.94
C THR A 85 7.11 -2.19 -6.55
N GLY A 86 6.39 -2.57 -7.61
CA GLY A 86 6.64 -3.81 -8.33
C GLY A 86 5.92 -5.04 -7.78
N ALA A 87 4.75 -4.87 -7.16
CA ALA A 87 3.89 -6.00 -6.81
C ALA A 87 3.42 -6.74 -8.07
N ASP A 88 3.38 -8.07 -8.00
CA ASP A 88 2.98 -8.91 -9.12
C ASP A 88 1.46 -8.87 -9.33
N VAL A 89 0.69 -9.07 -8.25
CA VAL A 89 -0.78 -9.05 -8.31
C VAL A 89 -1.35 -8.28 -7.12
N ASN A 90 -2.24 -7.33 -7.42
CA ASN A 90 -2.93 -6.52 -6.44
C ASN A 90 -4.43 -6.71 -6.53
N PHE A 91 -5.02 -7.19 -5.45
CA PHE A 91 -6.45 -7.33 -5.26
C PHE A 91 -7.00 -6.22 -4.37
N ALA A 92 -8.26 -5.86 -4.55
CA ALA A 92 -8.97 -4.99 -3.63
C ALA A 92 -10.37 -5.53 -3.34
N TYR A 93 -10.88 -5.29 -2.13
CA TYR A 93 -12.30 -5.52 -1.85
C TYR A 93 -13.16 -4.41 -2.43
N PRO A 94 -14.44 -4.67 -2.77
CA PRO A 94 -15.33 -3.63 -3.30
C PRO A 94 -15.52 -2.42 -2.38
N SER A 95 -15.33 -2.63 -1.07
CA SER A 95 -15.40 -1.59 -0.04
C SER A 95 -14.07 -0.90 0.25
N ALA A 96 -13.02 -1.21 -0.51
CA ALA A 96 -11.72 -0.58 -0.31
C ALA A 96 -11.74 0.88 -0.73
N GLU A 97 -11.00 1.70 -0.01
CA GLU A 97 -10.80 3.11 -0.28
C GLU A 97 -9.34 3.35 -0.66
N ILE A 98 -9.09 3.69 -1.92
CA ILE A 98 -7.73 3.92 -2.44
C ILE A 98 -7.62 5.38 -2.86
N ALA A 99 -6.82 6.16 -2.17
CA ALA A 99 -6.72 7.60 -2.40
C ALA A 99 -5.39 8.18 -1.93
N VAL A 100 -5.11 9.42 -2.37
CA VAL A 100 -3.94 10.18 -1.88
C VAL A 100 -4.07 10.50 -0.39
N MET A 101 -5.30 10.77 0.07
CA MET A 101 -5.63 10.99 1.49
C MET A 101 -7.11 10.67 1.72
N GLY A 102 -7.50 10.51 2.99
CA GLY A 102 -8.91 10.31 3.34
C GLY A 102 -9.78 11.48 2.87
N ALA A 103 -11.00 11.17 2.45
CA ALA A 103 -11.93 12.13 1.84
C ALA A 103 -12.19 13.36 2.75
N ASP A 104 -12.35 13.16 4.06
CA ASP A 104 -12.54 14.26 5.01
C ASP A 104 -11.36 15.25 5.01
N GLY A 105 -10.12 14.71 4.96
CA GLY A 105 -8.92 15.53 4.85
C GLY A 105 -8.86 16.32 3.55
N ALA A 106 -9.19 15.67 2.43
CA ALA A 106 -9.22 16.30 1.12
C ALA A 106 -10.24 17.45 1.05
N ILE A 107 -11.46 17.22 1.54
CA ILE A 107 -12.51 18.25 1.55
C ILE A 107 -12.14 19.42 2.46
N ASN A 108 -11.57 19.18 3.62
CA ASN A 108 -11.12 20.26 4.50
C ASN A 108 -10.01 21.13 3.88
N ILE A 109 -9.22 20.60 2.98
CA ILE A 109 -8.21 21.37 2.24
C ILE A 109 -8.83 22.09 1.06
N LEU A 110 -9.58 21.38 0.20
CA LEU A 110 -10.13 21.91 -1.04
C LEU A 110 -11.23 22.93 -0.80
N PHE A 111 -12.08 22.67 0.19
CA PHE A 111 -13.25 23.49 0.53
C PHE A 111 -13.13 24.19 1.90
N ARG A 112 -11.91 24.59 2.26
CA ARG A 112 -11.60 25.17 3.58
C ARG A 112 -12.51 26.33 3.97
N LYS A 113 -12.99 27.13 2.99
CA LYS A 113 -13.80 28.32 3.21
C LYS A 113 -15.31 28.07 3.00
N ALA A 114 -15.72 26.85 2.63
CA ALA A 114 -17.11 26.53 2.38
C ALA A 114 -17.85 26.28 3.71
N ASP A 115 -19.18 26.41 3.64
CA ASP A 115 -20.06 26.03 4.74
C ASP A 115 -20.16 24.50 4.91
N GLU A 116 -20.66 24.05 6.05
CA GLU A 116 -20.73 22.61 6.37
C GLU A 116 -21.66 21.83 5.44
N ALA A 117 -22.73 22.46 4.94
CA ALA A 117 -23.65 21.83 4.00
C ALA A 117 -22.95 21.52 2.66
N THR A 118 -22.22 22.49 2.14
CA THR A 118 -21.40 22.33 0.93
C THR A 118 -20.32 21.27 1.14
N LYS A 119 -19.59 21.31 2.28
CA LYS A 119 -18.56 20.31 2.57
C LYS A 119 -19.12 18.88 2.61
N THR A 120 -20.30 18.68 3.23
CA THR A 120 -20.94 17.36 3.30
C THR A 120 -21.29 16.85 1.91
N LYS A 121 -21.86 17.69 1.05
CA LYS A 121 -22.19 17.32 -0.34
C LYS A 121 -20.94 16.96 -1.14
N GLU A 122 -19.91 17.78 -1.05
CA GLU A 122 -18.66 17.56 -1.79
C GLU A 122 -17.89 16.32 -1.25
N LEU A 123 -18.02 16.01 0.04
CA LEU A 123 -17.46 14.81 0.64
C LEU A 123 -18.06 13.53 0.04
N GLU A 124 -19.38 13.48 -0.11
CA GLU A 124 -20.06 12.34 -0.73
C GLU A 124 -19.65 12.20 -2.21
N ALA A 125 -19.67 13.28 -2.96
CA ALA A 125 -19.23 13.30 -4.35
C ALA A 125 -17.76 12.90 -4.51
N TYR A 126 -16.90 13.35 -3.60
CA TYR A 126 -15.48 12.96 -3.60
C TYR A 126 -15.29 11.46 -3.32
N LYS A 127 -15.99 10.91 -2.33
CA LYS A 127 -15.94 9.48 -2.02
C LYS A 127 -16.37 8.63 -3.20
N GLU A 128 -17.46 8.98 -3.83
CA GLU A 128 -18.01 8.25 -4.98
C GLU A 128 -17.04 8.29 -6.19
N LYS A 129 -16.41 9.43 -6.42
CA LYS A 129 -15.58 9.64 -7.61
C LYS A 129 -14.14 9.16 -7.44
N PHE A 130 -13.51 9.37 -6.28
CA PHE A 130 -12.07 9.23 -6.12
C PHE A 130 -11.62 8.17 -5.11
N ALA A 131 -12.46 7.81 -4.14
CA ALA A 131 -12.07 6.88 -3.07
C ALA A 131 -12.65 5.49 -3.31
N THR A 132 -12.58 4.98 -4.53
CA THR A 132 -13.12 3.67 -4.88
C THR A 132 -12.06 2.77 -5.50
N PRO A 133 -12.14 1.44 -5.32
CA PRO A 133 -11.19 0.51 -5.95
C PRO A 133 -11.41 0.44 -7.47
N TYR A 134 -12.58 0.80 -7.96
CA TYR A 134 -12.91 0.78 -9.39
C TYR A 134 -12.08 1.80 -10.17
N GLN A 135 -11.95 3.02 -9.65
CA GLN A 135 -11.09 4.04 -10.26
C GLN A 135 -9.62 3.61 -10.30
N ALA A 136 -9.15 2.97 -9.22
CA ALA A 136 -7.79 2.44 -9.17
C ALA A 136 -7.58 1.28 -10.15
N ALA A 137 -8.60 0.45 -10.38
CA ALA A 137 -8.56 -0.63 -11.36
C ALA A 137 -8.55 -0.10 -12.80
N GLU A 138 -9.34 0.91 -13.12
CA GLU A 138 -9.32 1.59 -14.43
C GLU A 138 -7.93 2.16 -14.77
N LEU A 139 -7.22 2.64 -13.76
CA LEU A 139 -5.85 3.17 -13.90
C LEU A 139 -4.76 2.08 -13.88
N GLY A 140 -5.13 0.81 -13.71
CA GLY A 140 -4.19 -0.30 -13.69
C GLY A 140 -3.42 -0.50 -12.38
N PHE A 141 -3.86 0.13 -11.28
CA PHE A 141 -3.24 -0.06 -9.96
C PHE A 141 -3.76 -1.31 -9.23
N ILE A 142 -4.91 -1.81 -9.63
CA ILE A 142 -5.55 -3.02 -9.11
C ILE A 142 -5.81 -3.96 -10.27
N ASP A 143 -5.43 -5.23 -10.12
CA ASP A 143 -5.63 -6.25 -11.17
C ASP A 143 -7.04 -6.85 -11.13
N GLU A 144 -7.59 -7.04 -9.92
CA GLU A 144 -8.93 -7.60 -9.77
C GLU A 144 -9.60 -7.11 -8.48
N ILE A 145 -10.88 -6.80 -8.56
CA ILE A 145 -11.74 -6.52 -7.40
C ILE A 145 -12.42 -7.83 -6.99
N ILE A 146 -12.13 -8.31 -5.78
CA ILE A 146 -12.56 -9.62 -5.28
C ILE A 146 -13.45 -9.51 -4.05
N LEU A 147 -14.42 -10.39 -3.91
CA LEU A 147 -15.18 -10.52 -2.66
C LEU A 147 -14.34 -11.17 -1.56
N PRO A 148 -14.52 -10.82 -0.28
CA PRO A 148 -13.76 -11.40 0.84
C PRO A 148 -13.75 -12.95 0.85
N LYS A 149 -14.85 -13.58 0.50
CA LYS A 149 -14.95 -15.06 0.40
C LYS A 149 -14.07 -15.68 -0.68
N GLN A 150 -13.60 -14.90 -1.64
CA GLN A 150 -12.77 -15.37 -2.75
C GLN A 150 -11.27 -15.24 -2.45
N THR A 151 -10.90 -14.51 -1.39
CA THR A 151 -9.51 -14.12 -1.09
C THR A 151 -8.56 -15.31 -1.12
N ARG A 152 -8.85 -16.38 -0.35
CA ARG A 152 -7.97 -17.55 -0.30
C ARG A 152 -7.79 -18.19 -1.67
N LYS A 153 -8.88 -18.38 -2.42
CA LYS A 153 -8.82 -18.99 -3.76
C LYS A 153 -8.00 -18.15 -4.72
N ARG A 154 -8.21 -16.82 -4.74
CA ARG A 154 -7.48 -15.91 -5.63
C ARG A 154 -6.00 -15.82 -5.29
N LEU A 155 -5.66 -15.80 -4.01
CA LEU A 155 -4.27 -15.83 -3.58
C LEU A 155 -3.55 -17.12 -3.99
N ILE A 156 -4.19 -18.26 -3.85
CA ILE A 156 -3.62 -19.54 -4.32
C ILE A 156 -3.37 -19.49 -5.82
N GLN A 157 -4.36 -19.08 -6.61
CA GLN A 157 -4.22 -18.96 -8.07
C GLN A 157 -3.10 -17.97 -8.47
N ALA A 158 -2.99 -16.85 -7.78
CA ALA A 158 -1.92 -15.88 -8.03
C ALA A 158 -0.53 -16.43 -7.66
N LEU A 159 -0.41 -17.19 -6.57
CA LEU A 159 0.84 -17.88 -6.22
C LEU A 159 1.22 -18.93 -7.27
N GLU A 160 0.27 -19.75 -7.72
CA GLU A 160 0.49 -20.73 -8.79
C GLU A 160 0.94 -20.04 -10.09
N MET A 161 0.30 -18.93 -10.45
CA MET A 161 0.65 -18.14 -11.64
C MET A 161 2.08 -17.54 -11.55
N THR A 162 2.53 -17.21 -10.36
CA THR A 162 3.85 -16.59 -10.11
C THR A 162 4.91 -17.58 -9.61
N GLU A 163 4.61 -18.90 -9.55
CA GLU A 163 5.51 -19.93 -9.03
C GLU A 163 6.87 -19.94 -9.74
N ASN A 164 6.87 -19.74 -11.05
CA ASN A 164 8.08 -19.73 -11.87
C ASN A 164 8.67 -18.33 -12.07
N LYS A 165 8.32 -17.37 -11.22
CA LYS A 165 8.89 -16.02 -11.30
C LYS A 165 10.40 -16.07 -11.15
N MET A 166 11.10 -15.55 -12.14
CA MET A 166 12.55 -15.32 -12.11
C MET A 166 12.83 -13.83 -12.35
N GLN A 167 13.30 -13.16 -11.34
CA GLN A 167 13.68 -11.75 -11.41
C GLN A 167 15.09 -11.59 -10.85
N THR A 168 15.91 -10.83 -11.54
CA THR A 168 17.23 -10.44 -11.07
C THR A 168 17.32 -8.92 -10.99
N ASN A 169 17.93 -8.43 -9.93
CA ASN A 169 18.21 -7.00 -9.80
C ASN A 169 19.47 -6.62 -10.59
N PRO A 170 19.63 -5.36 -11.01
CA PRO A 170 20.86 -4.88 -11.59
C PRO A 170 22.06 -5.19 -10.68
N PRO A 171 23.22 -5.58 -11.24
CA PRO A 171 24.40 -5.88 -10.45
C PRO A 171 24.88 -4.63 -9.69
N LYS A 172 25.16 -4.81 -8.41
CA LYS A 172 25.66 -3.76 -7.52
C LYS A 172 26.59 -4.35 -6.47
N LYS A 173 27.50 -3.56 -5.93
CA LYS A 173 28.41 -4.04 -4.87
C LYS A 173 27.68 -4.39 -3.58
N HIS A 174 26.67 -3.62 -3.21
CA HIS A 174 25.82 -3.81 -2.04
C HIS A 174 24.53 -3.02 -2.18
N GLY A 175 23.55 -3.29 -1.33
CA GLY A 175 22.34 -2.47 -1.22
C GLY A 175 22.65 -1.14 -0.55
N ASN A 176 21.81 -0.13 -0.84
CA ASN A 176 21.86 1.19 -0.20
C ASN A 176 20.52 1.52 0.45
N MET A 177 20.08 0.64 1.33
CA MET A 177 18.86 0.85 2.10
C MET A 177 19.04 2.06 3.04
N PRO A 178 18.03 2.91 3.21
CA PRO A 178 18.07 3.99 4.20
C PRO A 178 18.40 3.48 5.60
N LEU A 179 19.31 4.16 6.31
CA LEU A 179 19.81 3.75 7.63
C LEU A 179 18.98 4.35 8.78
#